data_b70db6331a378c6e8078c128cf900b99
#
_entry.id   b70db6331a378c6e8078c128cf900b99
#
_cell.length_a   1.000
_cell.length_b   1.000
_cell.length_c   1.000
_cell.angle_alpha   90.00
_cell.angle_beta   90.00
_cell.angle_gamma   90.00
#
_symmetry.space_group_name_H-M   'P 1'
#
loop_
_entity.id
_entity.type
_entity.pdbx_description
1 polymer ?
#
loop_
_entity_poly.entity_id
_entity_poly.type
_entity_poly.pdbx_seq_one_letter_code
_entity_poly.pdbx_strand_id
1 'polypeptide(L)'
;EYLEQHEMGYRVLNAVVPLVCQSCIFDLGIGSAFTRPDAKMGYAACVDAERNVPQSGSVGAGTGATVGKINGITQGQKSGIGYYAVQLGELQVGAVVVLNAYGDIFDEKTGQKIAGMLNSERTAFVSGEAELCSSFRI
;
A
#
# COMPACT_ATOMS: atom_id res chain seq x y z
N GLU A 1 10.88 6.10 -19.28
CA GLU A 1 10.55 5.60 -20.63
C GLU A 1 9.08 5.89 -20.97
N TYR A 2 8.06 5.22 -20.36
CA TYR A 2 6.63 5.45 -20.69
C TYR A 2 6.25 6.93 -20.63
N LEU A 3 6.50 7.60 -19.51
CA LEU A 3 6.15 9.02 -19.32
C LEU A 3 6.85 9.93 -20.33
N GLU A 4 8.10 9.66 -20.64
CA GLU A 4 8.88 10.39 -21.63
C GLU A 4 8.32 10.20 -23.03
N GLN A 5 7.96 8.98 -23.42
CA GLN A 5 7.33 8.67 -24.71
C GLN A 5 5.98 9.38 -24.89
N HIS A 6 5.26 9.61 -23.79
CA HIS A 6 3.96 10.30 -23.77
C HIS A 6 4.09 11.79 -23.43
N GLU A 7 5.31 12.32 -23.47
CA GLU A 7 5.61 13.73 -23.17
C GLU A 7 5.11 14.21 -21.79
N MET A 8 5.03 13.30 -20.81
CA MET A 8 4.56 13.57 -19.47
C MET A 8 5.73 13.85 -18.53
N GLY A 9 5.88 15.09 -18.10
CA GLY A 9 6.96 15.53 -17.22
C GLY A 9 7.28 17.02 -17.37
N TYR A 10 8.38 17.44 -16.78
CA TYR A 10 8.87 18.81 -16.87
C TYR A 10 9.70 18.99 -18.15
N ARG A 11 9.34 19.96 -18.97
CA ARG A 11 10.06 20.26 -20.22
C ARG A 11 11.31 21.05 -19.93
N VAL A 12 12.46 20.53 -20.39
CA VAL A 12 13.77 21.19 -20.30
C VAL A 12 14.40 21.15 -21.70
N LEU A 13 14.52 22.31 -22.30
CA LEU A 13 15.04 22.43 -23.69
C LEU A 13 14.25 21.51 -24.64
N ASN A 14 14.91 20.51 -25.20
CA ASN A 14 14.32 19.56 -26.17
C ASN A 14 13.97 18.22 -25.55
N ALA A 15 13.97 18.13 -24.20
CA ALA A 15 13.70 16.90 -23.47
C ALA A 15 12.54 17.05 -22.51
N VAL A 16 11.89 15.94 -22.19
CA VAL A 16 10.92 15.81 -21.11
C VAL A 16 11.55 15.01 -20.00
N VAL A 17 11.57 15.57 -18.79
CA VAL A 17 12.09 14.92 -17.58
C VAL A 17 10.91 14.43 -16.76
N PRO A 18 10.64 13.12 -16.70
CA PRO A 18 9.57 12.57 -15.86
C PRO A 18 9.87 12.84 -14.39
N LEU A 19 8.85 13.31 -13.66
CA LEU A 19 8.91 13.48 -12.21
C LEU A 19 8.13 12.35 -11.56
N VAL A 20 8.83 11.43 -10.92
CA VAL A 20 8.25 10.23 -10.30
C VAL A 20 8.51 10.24 -8.81
N CYS A 21 7.45 10.44 -8.01
CA CYS A 21 7.51 10.22 -6.57
C CYS A 21 7.44 8.71 -6.30
N GLN A 22 8.35 8.22 -5.49
CA GLN A 22 8.46 6.78 -5.19
C GLN A 22 8.54 6.53 -3.70
N SER A 23 7.86 5.47 -3.25
CA SER A 23 8.02 4.89 -1.93
C SER A 23 8.02 3.37 -2.04
N CYS A 24 8.95 2.73 -1.33
CA CYS A 24 9.06 1.27 -1.32
C CYS A 24 8.15 0.67 -0.25
N ILE A 25 7.48 -0.43 -0.60
CA ILE A 25 6.69 -1.24 0.33
C ILE A 25 7.54 -2.43 0.74
N PHE A 26 7.78 -2.59 2.05
CA PHE A 26 8.47 -3.75 2.58
C PHE A 26 7.46 -4.89 2.78
N ASP A 27 7.44 -5.83 1.85
CA ASP A 27 6.50 -6.95 1.80
C ASP A 27 7.17 -8.30 1.44
N LEU A 28 8.48 -8.39 1.62
CA LEU A 28 9.30 -9.56 1.24
C LEU A 28 8.87 -10.87 1.92
N GLY A 29 8.09 -10.80 2.99
CA GLY A 29 7.55 -11.98 3.68
C GLY A 29 6.29 -12.56 3.04
N ILE A 30 5.77 -11.95 1.97
CA ILE A 30 4.57 -12.41 1.25
C ILE A 30 4.97 -12.96 -0.11
N GLY A 31 4.56 -14.20 -0.40
CA GLY A 31 4.90 -14.86 -1.65
C GLY A 31 6.40 -15.14 -1.75
N SER A 32 7.08 -14.57 -2.73
CA SER A 32 8.51 -14.76 -2.97
C SER A 32 9.28 -13.44 -2.86
N ALA A 33 10.27 -13.41 -1.99
CA ALA A 33 11.18 -12.28 -1.85
C ALA A 33 12.01 -11.98 -3.12
N PHE A 34 12.03 -12.89 -4.07
CA PHE A 34 12.75 -12.75 -5.35
C PHE A 34 11.88 -12.21 -6.47
N THR A 35 10.55 -12.19 -6.30
CA THR A 35 9.62 -11.61 -7.27
C THR A 35 9.42 -10.13 -6.92
N ARG A 36 10.02 -9.25 -7.71
CA ARG A 36 10.02 -7.80 -7.46
C ARG A 36 9.62 -7.04 -8.71
N PRO A 37 9.01 -5.86 -8.56
CA PRO A 37 8.75 -4.98 -9.69
C PRO A 37 10.03 -4.65 -10.46
N ASP A 38 9.95 -4.74 -11.77
CA ASP A 38 11.00 -4.36 -12.71
C ASP A 38 10.51 -3.27 -13.68
N ALA A 39 11.37 -2.81 -14.57
CA ALA A 39 11.03 -1.79 -15.56
C ALA A 39 9.88 -2.22 -16.48
N LYS A 40 9.81 -3.50 -16.84
CA LYS A 40 8.75 -4.05 -17.70
C LYS A 40 7.41 -4.02 -16.98
N MET A 41 7.38 -4.41 -15.71
CA MET A 41 6.18 -4.35 -14.87
C MET A 41 5.72 -2.91 -14.66
N GLY A 42 6.66 -1.98 -14.42
CA GLY A 42 6.36 -0.56 -14.30
C GLY A 42 5.75 0.03 -15.58
N TYR A 43 6.29 -0.31 -16.74
CA TYR A 43 5.74 0.11 -18.01
C TYR A 43 4.32 -0.44 -18.23
N ALA A 44 4.12 -1.73 -17.99
CA ALA A 44 2.82 -2.37 -18.11
C ALA A 44 1.77 -1.76 -17.18
N ALA A 45 2.16 -1.39 -15.95
CA ALA A 45 1.29 -0.70 -15.01
C ALA A 45 0.85 0.68 -15.53
N CYS A 46 1.74 1.43 -16.18
CA CYS A 46 1.38 2.70 -16.82
C CYS A 46 0.36 2.49 -17.94
N VAL A 47 0.57 1.50 -18.80
CA VAL A 47 -0.37 1.17 -19.91
C VAL A 47 -1.73 0.73 -19.34
N ASP A 48 -1.75 -0.07 -18.29
CA ASP A 48 -3.01 -0.51 -17.66
C ASP A 48 -3.77 0.67 -17.02
N ALA A 49 -3.04 1.64 -16.47
CA ALA A 49 -3.62 2.83 -15.86
C ALA A 49 -4.41 3.70 -16.86
N GLU A 50 -4.12 3.62 -18.15
CA GLU A 50 -4.88 4.33 -19.20
C GLU A 50 -6.35 3.93 -19.25
N ARG A 51 -6.67 2.71 -18.83
CA ARG A 51 -8.06 2.22 -18.76
C ARG A 51 -8.89 2.95 -17.71
N ASN A 52 -8.23 3.61 -16.77
CA ASN A 52 -8.84 4.32 -15.65
C ASN A 52 -9.92 3.50 -14.90
N VAL A 53 -9.60 2.23 -14.63
CA VAL A 53 -10.45 1.31 -13.87
C VAL A 53 -9.72 0.92 -12.59
N PRO A 54 -9.75 1.79 -11.55
CA PRO A 54 -9.04 1.53 -10.32
C PRO A 54 -9.63 0.31 -9.58
N GLN A 55 -8.76 -0.52 -9.03
CA GLN A 55 -9.12 -1.72 -8.28
C GLN A 55 -8.59 -1.61 -6.84
N SER A 56 -9.39 -2.08 -5.90
CA SER A 56 -9.00 -2.16 -4.48
C SER A 56 -8.67 -3.59 -4.05
N GLY A 57 -7.91 -3.70 -2.97
CA GLY A 57 -7.55 -4.99 -2.38
C GLY A 57 -6.13 -5.46 -2.71
N SER A 58 -5.94 -6.76 -2.84
CA SER A 58 -4.63 -7.39 -3.07
C SER A 58 -4.23 -7.33 -4.55
N VAL A 59 -4.19 -6.13 -5.12
CA VAL A 59 -3.83 -5.89 -6.53
C VAL A 59 -2.71 -4.86 -6.62
N GLY A 60 -1.92 -4.92 -7.69
CA GLY A 60 -0.83 -3.97 -7.93
C GLY A 60 0.08 -3.84 -6.71
N ALA A 61 0.35 -2.62 -6.27
CA ALA A 61 1.16 -2.33 -5.10
C ALA A 61 0.58 -2.88 -3.77
N GLY A 62 -0.71 -3.21 -3.73
CA GLY A 62 -1.37 -3.83 -2.57
C GLY A 62 -1.15 -5.34 -2.44
N THR A 63 -0.54 -5.99 -3.43
CA THR A 63 -0.42 -7.46 -3.49
C THR A 63 0.30 -8.05 -2.28
N GLY A 64 1.37 -7.43 -1.81
CA GLY A 64 2.15 -7.89 -0.65
C GLY A 64 1.79 -7.20 0.66
N ALA A 65 0.93 -6.18 0.65
CA ALA A 65 0.63 -5.36 1.81
C ALA A 65 -0.04 -6.14 2.95
N THR A 66 0.36 -5.85 4.19
CA THR A 66 -0.11 -6.50 5.42
C THR A 66 -0.18 -5.51 6.57
N VAL A 67 -0.94 -5.84 7.62
CA VAL A 67 -1.09 -5.04 8.84
C VAL A 67 -0.91 -5.91 10.08
N GLY A 68 -0.67 -5.31 11.25
CA GLY A 68 -0.57 -6.02 12.52
C GLY A 68 0.65 -6.93 12.65
N LYS A 69 1.84 -6.44 12.28
CA LYS A 69 3.07 -7.24 12.15
C LYS A 69 4.01 -7.16 13.36
N ILE A 70 3.53 -6.72 14.51
CA ILE A 70 4.38 -6.49 15.70
C ILE A 70 5.14 -7.76 16.10
N ASN A 71 4.46 -8.91 16.10
CA ASN A 71 5.07 -10.22 16.35
C ASN A 71 5.40 -10.98 15.05
N GLY A 72 5.64 -10.24 13.98
CA GLY A 72 5.96 -10.82 12.68
C GLY A 72 4.72 -11.07 11.81
N ILE A 73 4.99 -11.45 10.57
CA ILE A 73 3.98 -11.55 9.51
C ILE A 73 2.98 -12.68 9.72
N THR A 74 3.36 -13.73 10.48
CA THR A 74 2.51 -14.90 10.74
C THR A 74 1.27 -14.56 11.54
N GLN A 75 1.34 -13.57 12.42
CA GLN A 75 0.21 -13.04 13.19
C GLN A 75 -0.46 -11.83 12.52
N GLY A 76 0.15 -11.28 11.49
CA GLY A 76 -0.43 -10.20 10.69
C GLY A 76 -1.57 -10.65 9.79
N GLN A 77 -2.25 -9.69 9.20
CA GLN A 77 -3.32 -9.92 8.24
C GLN A 77 -2.98 -9.30 6.88
N LYS A 78 -3.48 -9.91 5.80
CA LYS A 78 -3.45 -9.31 4.48
C LYS A 78 -4.28 -8.03 4.46
N SER A 79 -3.74 -7.04 3.80
CA SER A 79 -4.41 -5.79 3.48
C SER A 79 -4.34 -5.56 1.96
N GLY A 80 -4.23 -4.34 1.50
CA GLY A 80 -4.18 -4.06 0.08
C GLY A 80 -4.06 -2.58 -0.24
N ILE A 81 -4.44 -2.25 -1.45
CA ILE A 81 -4.57 -0.89 -1.95
C ILE A 81 -6.04 -0.45 -1.86
N GLY A 82 -6.27 0.79 -1.53
CA GLY A 82 -7.57 1.43 -1.56
C GLY A 82 -7.47 2.81 -2.19
N TYR A 83 -8.58 3.31 -2.67
CA TYR A 83 -8.69 4.65 -3.22
C TYR A 83 -10.04 5.27 -2.86
N TYR A 84 -10.06 6.57 -2.78
CA TYR A 84 -11.27 7.36 -2.62
C TYR A 84 -11.10 8.72 -3.28
N ALA A 85 -12.15 9.22 -3.89
CA ALA A 85 -12.14 10.54 -4.51
C ALA A 85 -13.46 11.25 -4.23
N VAL A 86 -13.39 12.56 -4.08
CA VAL A 86 -14.53 13.46 -3.90
C VAL A 86 -14.44 14.62 -4.87
N GLN A 87 -15.59 15.15 -5.25
CA GLN A 87 -15.67 16.34 -6.08
C GLN A 87 -16.59 17.36 -5.41
N LEU A 88 -16.15 18.60 -5.35
CA LEU A 88 -16.91 19.75 -4.86
C LEU A 88 -16.80 20.87 -5.90
N GLY A 89 -17.82 21.06 -6.71
CA GLY A 89 -17.76 21.96 -7.87
C GLY A 89 -16.69 21.49 -8.85
N GLU A 90 -15.72 22.35 -9.15
CA GLU A 90 -14.58 22.05 -10.02
C GLU A 90 -13.40 21.39 -9.27
N LEU A 91 -13.41 21.44 -7.93
CA LEU A 91 -12.36 20.84 -7.13
C LEU A 91 -12.55 19.33 -7.04
N GLN A 92 -11.53 18.59 -7.44
CA GLN A 92 -11.46 17.14 -7.28
C GLN A 92 -10.29 16.80 -6.34
N VAL A 93 -10.56 15.98 -5.32
CA VAL A 93 -9.55 15.48 -4.40
C VAL A 93 -9.61 13.96 -4.37
N GLY A 94 -8.47 13.32 -4.62
CA GLY A 94 -8.34 11.87 -4.59
C GLY A 94 -7.21 11.43 -3.68
N ALA A 95 -7.38 10.27 -3.07
CA ALA A 95 -6.35 9.59 -2.30
C ALA A 95 -6.24 8.13 -2.75
N VAL A 96 -5.00 7.66 -2.87
CA VAL A 96 -4.66 6.26 -3.10
C VAL A 96 -3.73 5.83 -1.99
N VAL A 97 -4.05 4.74 -1.30
CA VAL A 97 -3.30 4.27 -0.14
C VAL A 97 -2.99 2.78 -0.30
N VAL A 98 -1.72 2.43 -0.18
CA VAL A 98 -1.32 1.04 0.05
C VAL A 98 -1.13 0.86 1.55
N LEU A 99 -1.97 0.05 2.16
CA LEU A 99 -2.02 -0.12 3.60
C LEU A 99 -1.03 -1.22 4.04
N ASN A 100 0.19 -0.83 4.39
CA ASN A 100 1.26 -1.74 4.86
C ASN A 100 1.71 -1.38 6.28
N ALA A 101 0.75 -1.15 7.18
CA ALA A 101 1.03 -0.71 8.54
C ALA A 101 1.68 -1.80 9.39
N TYR A 102 2.59 -1.38 10.29
CA TYR A 102 3.18 -2.26 11.30
C TYR A 102 2.15 -2.62 12.39
N GLY A 103 1.35 -1.65 12.78
CA GLY A 103 0.31 -1.76 13.81
C GLY A 103 -1.05 -2.20 13.31
N ASP A 104 -2.04 -1.97 14.15
CA ASP A 104 -3.44 -2.34 13.97
C ASP A 104 -4.24 -1.23 13.27
N ILE A 105 -5.36 -1.59 12.69
CA ILE A 105 -6.27 -0.67 12.01
C ILE A 105 -7.60 -0.62 12.75
N PHE A 106 -8.08 0.58 12.98
CA PHE A 106 -9.30 0.85 13.71
C PHE A 106 -10.27 1.63 12.82
N ASP A 107 -11.55 1.36 12.98
CA ASP A 107 -12.61 2.19 12.44
C ASP A 107 -12.65 3.52 13.20
N GLU A 108 -12.54 4.63 12.49
CA GLU A 108 -12.43 5.97 13.11
C GLU A 108 -13.69 6.41 13.84
N LYS A 109 -14.86 5.88 13.45
CA LYS A 109 -16.15 6.27 14.02
C LYS A 109 -16.50 5.46 15.27
N THR A 110 -16.16 4.18 15.25
CA THR A 110 -16.54 3.24 16.32
C THR A 110 -15.39 2.92 17.27
N GLY A 111 -14.15 3.18 16.87
CA GLY A 111 -12.95 2.79 17.60
C GLY A 111 -12.71 1.27 17.60
N GLN A 112 -13.50 0.51 16.85
CA GLN A 112 -13.34 -0.94 16.78
C GLN A 112 -12.16 -1.32 15.89
N LYS A 113 -11.37 -2.31 16.32
CA LYS A 113 -10.33 -2.91 15.50
C LYS A 113 -10.96 -3.68 14.34
N ILE A 114 -10.61 -3.31 13.13
CA ILE A 114 -11.10 -3.94 11.88
C ILE A 114 -10.06 -4.84 11.22
N ALA A 115 -8.78 -4.57 11.45
CA ALA A 115 -7.69 -5.44 11.03
C ALA A 115 -6.47 -5.23 11.94
N GLY A 116 -5.58 -6.21 12.02
CA GLY A 116 -4.39 -6.08 12.83
C GLY A 116 -3.84 -7.41 13.30
N MET A 117 -3.13 -7.38 14.44
CA MET A 117 -2.47 -8.56 14.96
C MET A 117 -3.49 -9.57 15.50
N LEU A 118 -3.30 -10.83 15.13
CA LEU A 118 -4.07 -11.97 15.60
C LEU A 118 -3.25 -12.76 16.64
N ASN A 119 -3.96 -13.54 17.48
CA ASN A 119 -3.31 -14.54 18.33
C ASN A 119 -2.65 -15.65 17.48
N SER A 120 -1.87 -16.54 18.12
CA SER A 120 -1.14 -17.61 17.45
C SER A 120 -2.06 -18.56 16.67
N GLU A 121 -3.26 -18.81 17.15
CA GLU A 121 -4.28 -19.63 16.51
C GLU A 121 -5.03 -18.88 15.40
N ARG A 122 -4.80 -17.57 15.22
CA ARG A 122 -5.46 -16.68 14.26
C ARG A 122 -6.99 -16.60 14.39
N THR A 123 -7.51 -16.78 15.61
CA THR A 123 -8.95 -16.81 15.92
C THR A 123 -9.48 -15.51 16.51
N ALA A 124 -8.60 -14.67 17.07
CA ALA A 124 -8.99 -13.44 17.74
C ALA A 124 -7.94 -12.34 17.56
N PHE A 125 -8.39 -11.10 17.60
CA PHE A 125 -7.50 -9.94 17.68
C PHE A 125 -6.81 -9.89 19.05
N VAL A 126 -5.53 -9.54 19.05
CA VAL A 126 -4.76 -9.17 20.24
C VAL A 126 -4.28 -7.72 20.10
N SER A 127 -3.99 -7.06 21.22
CA SER A 127 -3.52 -5.67 21.18
C SER A 127 -2.04 -5.62 20.77
N GLY A 128 -1.77 -5.12 19.58
CA GLY A 128 -0.42 -4.88 19.12
C GLY A 128 0.32 -3.85 19.99
N GLU A 129 -0.37 -2.84 20.48
CA GLU A 129 0.20 -1.85 21.41
C GLU A 129 0.65 -2.49 22.73
N ALA A 130 -0.22 -3.31 23.34
CA ALA A 130 0.12 -3.99 24.58
C ALA A 130 1.31 -4.95 24.41
N GLU A 131 1.37 -5.64 23.29
CA GLU A 131 2.48 -6.53 22.93
C GLU A 131 3.78 -5.75 22.75
N LEU A 132 3.73 -4.64 22.02
CA LEU A 132 4.87 -3.76 21.83
C LEU A 132 5.38 -3.21 23.17
N CYS A 133 4.47 -2.72 24.02
CA CYS A 133 4.83 -2.22 25.35
C CYS A 133 5.44 -3.32 26.24
N SER A 134 4.96 -4.57 26.16
CA SER A 134 5.51 -5.68 26.93
C SER A 134 6.93 -6.03 26.51
N SER A 135 7.23 -5.90 25.22
CA SER A 135 8.56 -6.18 24.65
C SER A 135 9.65 -5.20 25.12
N PHE A 136 9.26 -4.01 25.59
CA PHE A 136 10.18 -2.97 26.09
C PHE A 136 10.21 -2.87 27.61
N ARG A 137 9.51 -3.74 28.35
CA ARG A 137 9.64 -3.80 29.81
C ARG A 137 10.98 -4.44 30.16
N ILE A 138 11.89 -3.61 30.64
CA ILE A 138 13.15 -4.00 31.27
C ILE A 138 12.84 -4.42 32.71
#